data_541268eb88aef396cbde1e7ae273906c
#
_entry.id   541268eb88aef396cbde1e7ae273906c
#
_cell.length_a   1.000
_cell.length_b   1.000
_cell.length_c   1.000
_cell.angle_alpha   90.00
_cell.angle_beta   90.00
_cell.angle_gamma   90.00
#
_symmetry.space_group_name_H-M   'P 1'
#
loop_
_entity.id
_entity.type
_entity.pdbx_description
1 polymer ?
#
loop_
_entity_poly.entity_id
_entity_poly.type
_entity_poly.pdbx_seq_one_letter_code
_entity_poly.pdbx_strand_id
1 'polypeptide(L)'
;MKIFYFSWLREKIGIDSEEIKIPEKIGDINELVEFLKKSSEKHSIAFQNMKSIKVAVNKEFANFNTKIQDQDEIAFFPPVTGG
;
A
#
# COMPACT_ATOMS: atom_id res chain seq x y z
N MET A 1 -1.23 -6.71 -10.08
CA MET A 1 -1.07 -6.56 -8.62
C MET A 1 -2.39 -6.10 -8.00
N LYS A 2 -2.82 -6.76 -6.96
CA LYS A 2 -4.02 -6.38 -6.22
C LYS A 2 -3.61 -5.66 -4.94
N ILE A 3 -4.22 -4.50 -4.69
CA ILE A 3 -3.90 -3.72 -3.50
C ILE A 3 -5.16 -3.53 -2.70
N PHE A 4 -5.08 -3.82 -1.39
CA PHE A 4 -6.18 -3.63 -0.45
C PHE A 4 -5.85 -2.49 0.51
N TYR A 5 -6.87 -1.71 0.81
CA TYR A 5 -6.77 -0.60 1.75
C TYR A 5 -7.74 -0.84 2.89
N PHE A 6 -7.26 -0.77 4.12
CA PHE A 6 -8.05 -1.03 5.30
C PHE A 6 -8.24 0.19 6.18
N SER A 7 -9.33 0.21 6.93
CA SER A 7 -9.60 1.21 7.95
C SER A 7 -9.59 2.63 7.35
N TRP A 8 -8.90 3.59 7.99
CA TRP A 8 -8.93 4.97 7.54
C TRP A 8 -8.26 5.16 6.17
N LEU A 9 -7.35 4.25 5.78
CA LEU A 9 -6.76 4.31 4.44
C LEU A 9 -7.83 4.14 3.37
N ARG A 10 -8.73 3.19 3.58
CA ARG A 10 -9.84 2.96 2.65
C ARG A 10 -10.72 4.21 2.54
N GLU A 11 -10.99 4.85 3.67
CA GLU A 11 -11.83 6.05 3.67
C GLU A 11 -11.15 7.22 2.98
N LYS A 12 -9.86 7.42 3.19
CA LYS A 12 -9.14 8.52 2.57
C LYS A 12 -8.98 8.33 1.06
N ILE A 13 -8.71 7.11 0.63
CA ILE A 13 -8.51 6.82 -0.80
C ILE A 13 -9.85 6.69 -1.51
N GLY A 14 -10.87 6.22 -0.80
CA GLY A 14 -12.23 6.14 -1.34
C GLY A 14 -12.57 4.79 -1.98
N ILE A 15 -11.65 3.83 -1.94
CA ILE A 15 -11.89 2.48 -2.43
C ILE A 15 -11.28 1.48 -1.46
N ASP A 16 -11.81 0.27 -1.43
CA ASP A 16 -11.28 -0.77 -0.54
C ASP A 16 -10.19 -1.62 -1.21
N SER A 17 -10.15 -1.63 -2.53
CA SER A 17 -9.12 -2.34 -3.25
C SER A 17 -9.02 -1.82 -4.68
N GLU A 18 -7.90 -2.10 -5.31
CA GLU A 18 -7.73 -1.80 -6.72
C GLU A 18 -6.71 -2.75 -7.33
N GLU A 19 -6.87 -2.97 -8.61
CA GLU A 19 -5.94 -3.79 -9.36
C GLU A 19 -5.15 -2.86 -10.26
N ILE A 20 -3.82 -2.94 -10.18
CA ILE A 20 -2.96 -2.07 -10.98
C ILE A 20 -1.88 -2.89 -11.65
N LYS A 21 -1.38 -2.36 -12.76
CA LYS A 21 -0.22 -2.91 -13.43
C LYS A 21 0.95 -1.98 -13.10
N ILE A 22 1.94 -2.50 -12.39
CA ILE A 22 3.08 -1.67 -12.00
C ILE A 22 4.16 -1.69 -13.07
N PRO A 23 4.90 -0.59 -13.23
CA PRO A 23 6.08 -0.58 -14.11
C PRO A 23 7.13 -1.56 -13.61
N GLU A 24 7.89 -2.15 -14.52
CA GLU A 24 8.94 -3.11 -14.15
C GLU A 24 9.98 -2.56 -13.20
N LYS A 25 10.19 -1.26 -13.23
CA LYS A 25 11.19 -0.61 -12.36
C LYS A 25 10.78 -0.58 -10.89
N ILE A 26 9.53 -0.86 -10.58
CA ILE A 26 9.07 -0.89 -9.20
C ILE A 26 9.39 -2.26 -8.63
N GLY A 27 10.31 -2.30 -7.68
CA GLY A 27 10.81 -3.54 -7.13
C GLY A 27 10.53 -3.77 -5.66
N ASP A 28 10.12 -2.75 -4.91
CA ASP A 28 9.82 -2.91 -3.50
C ASP A 28 8.63 -2.05 -3.09
N ILE A 29 8.21 -2.20 -1.83
CA ILE A 29 7.04 -1.48 -1.31
C ILE A 29 7.26 0.03 -1.30
N ASN A 30 8.47 0.50 -0.96
CA ASN A 30 8.74 1.93 -0.97
C ASN A 30 8.47 2.52 -2.34
N GLU A 31 8.93 1.87 -3.38
CA GLU A 31 8.73 2.34 -4.74
C GLU A 31 7.25 2.27 -5.14
N LEU A 32 6.55 1.23 -4.67
CA LEU A 32 5.12 1.12 -4.90
C LEU A 32 4.36 2.28 -4.26
N VAL A 33 4.70 2.63 -3.03
CA VAL A 33 4.06 3.74 -2.33
C VAL A 33 4.27 5.04 -3.09
N GLU A 34 5.48 5.29 -3.58
CA GLU A 34 5.76 6.49 -4.36
C GLU A 34 4.94 6.52 -5.65
N PHE A 35 4.79 5.37 -6.30
CA PHE A 35 3.95 5.24 -7.49
C PHE A 35 2.49 5.57 -7.16
N LEU A 36 1.97 5.02 -6.05
CA LEU A 36 0.59 5.26 -5.64
C LEU A 36 0.35 6.72 -5.27
N LYS A 37 1.30 7.36 -4.60
CA LYS A 37 1.18 8.77 -4.24
C LYS A 37 1.05 9.67 -5.46
N LYS A 38 1.63 9.26 -6.57
CA LYS A 38 1.54 10.01 -7.82
C LYS A 38 0.28 9.70 -8.62
N SER A 39 -0.45 8.65 -8.24
CA SER A 39 -1.62 8.22 -9.00
C SER A 39 -2.84 9.09 -8.75
N SER A 40 -2.97 9.67 -7.56
CA SER A 40 -4.06 10.61 -7.26
C SER A 40 -3.72 11.40 -6.00
N GLU A 41 -4.42 12.53 -5.83
CA GLU A 41 -4.27 13.35 -4.62
C GLU A 41 -4.73 12.58 -3.39
N LYS A 42 -5.79 11.78 -3.50
CA LYS A 42 -6.29 10.98 -2.37
C LYS A 42 -5.25 9.98 -1.90
N HIS A 43 -4.55 9.32 -2.84
CA HIS A 43 -3.46 8.42 -2.49
C HIS A 43 -2.32 9.19 -1.81
N SER A 44 -1.97 10.35 -2.36
CA SER A 44 -0.90 11.14 -1.78
C SER A 44 -1.21 11.53 -0.34
N ILE A 45 -2.42 11.96 -0.06
CA ILE A 45 -2.84 12.36 1.28
C ILE A 45 -2.84 11.14 2.22
N ALA A 46 -3.36 10.01 1.75
CA ALA A 46 -3.43 8.80 2.58
C ALA A 46 -2.05 8.30 3.00
N PHE A 47 -1.06 8.46 2.13
CA PHE A 47 0.30 7.98 2.40
C PHE A 47 1.25 9.05 2.95
N GLN A 48 0.74 10.17 3.46
CA GLN A 48 1.58 11.22 4.01
C GLN A 48 2.34 10.80 5.25
N ASN A 49 1.69 10.08 6.15
CA ASN A 49 2.31 9.67 7.41
C ASN A 49 2.58 8.17 7.40
N MET A 50 3.74 7.81 6.86
CA MET A 50 4.11 6.40 6.71
C MET A 50 4.29 5.68 8.04
N LYS A 51 4.56 6.41 9.12
CA LYS A 51 4.69 5.80 10.45
C LYS A 51 3.37 5.21 10.94
N SER A 52 2.26 5.65 10.39
CA SER A 52 0.93 5.17 10.75
C SER A 52 0.43 4.09 9.81
N ILE A 53 1.30 3.54 8.98
CA ILE A 53 0.90 2.55 7.98
C ILE A 53 1.79 1.32 8.07
N LYS A 54 1.14 0.16 8.04
CA LYS A 54 1.81 -1.13 7.96
C LYS A 54 1.45 -1.79 6.64
N VAL A 55 2.20 -2.81 6.25
CA VAL A 55 2.00 -3.48 4.98
C VAL A 55 2.11 -4.99 5.15
N ALA A 56 1.34 -5.71 4.34
CA ALA A 56 1.46 -7.16 4.23
C ALA A 56 1.56 -7.50 2.75
N VAL A 57 2.36 -8.50 2.44
CA VAL A 57 2.53 -9.01 1.08
C VAL A 57 2.09 -10.47 1.08
N ASN A 58 1.09 -10.79 0.25
CA ASN A 58 0.54 -12.14 0.17
C ASN A 58 0.13 -12.66 1.55
N LYS A 59 -0.53 -11.79 2.34
CA LYS A 59 -1.06 -12.10 3.67
C LYS A 59 -0.02 -12.30 4.76
N GLU A 60 1.22 -11.94 4.49
CA GLU A 60 2.29 -11.98 5.48
C GLU A 60 2.77 -10.58 5.79
N PHE A 61 2.98 -10.28 7.06
CA PHE A 61 3.52 -8.98 7.45
C PHE A 61 4.87 -8.76 6.79
N ALA A 62 5.08 -7.54 6.31
CA ALA A 62 6.26 -7.18 5.57
C ALA A 62 6.73 -5.79 6.01
N ASN A 63 7.84 -5.34 5.47
CA ASN A 63 8.30 -3.97 5.68
C ASN A 63 8.39 -3.26 4.33
N PHE A 64 8.70 -1.98 4.36
CA PHE A 64 8.70 -1.19 3.12
C PHE A 64 9.86 -1.49 2.18
N ASN A 65 10.85 -2.26 2.64
CA ASN A 65 11.94 -2.72 1.79
C ASN A 65 11.67 -4.07 1.16
N THR A 66 10.55 -4.69 1.47
CA THR A 66 10.21 -6.01 0.94
C THR A 66 10.06 -5.94 -0.58
N LYS A 67 10.71 -6.88 -1.26
CA LYS A 67 10.63 -6.97 -2.72
C LYS A 67 9.26 -7.49 -3.14
N ILE A 68 8.76 -6.95 -4.24
CA ILE A 68 7.44 -7.31 -4.75
C ILE A 68 7.52 -7.65 -6.22
N GLN A 69 6.53 -8.42 -6.68
CA GLN A 69 6.37 -8.82 -8.07
C GLN A 69 4.97 -8.49 -8.54
N ASP A 70 4.77 -8.48 -9.84
CA ASP A 70 3.51 -8.06 -10.45
C ASP A 70 2.28 -8.83 -9.98
N GLN A 71 2.44 -10.10 -9.60
CA GLN A 71 1.34 -10.96 -9.18
C GLN A 71 1.03 -10.90 -7.69
N ASP A 72 1.80 -10.12 -6.94
CA ASP A 72 1.64 -10.06 -5.49
C ASP A 72 0.34 -9.34 -5.08
N GLU A 73 -0.15 -9.73 -3.91
CA GLU A 73 -1.29 -9.09 -3.26
C GLU A 73 -0.75 -8.26 -2.10
N ILE A 74 -1.02 -6.97 -2.13
CA ILE A 74 -0.50 -6.02 -1.14
C ILE A 74 -1.64 -5.49 -0.31
N ALA A 75 -1.45 -5.42 1.00
CA ALA A 75 -2.45 -4.83 1.90
C ALA A 75 -1.80 -3.73 2.73
N PHE A 76 -2.41 -2.56 2.75
CA PHE A 76 -1.99 -1.45 3.60
C PHE A 76 -3.02 -1.27 4.71
N PHE A 77 -2.56 -1.11 5.94
CA PHE A 77 -3.43 -1.02 7.10
C PHE A 77 -2.76 -0.21 8.20
N PRO A 78 -3.53 0.35 9.14
CA PRO A 78 -2.91 1.05 10.27
C PRO A 78 -2.30 0.06 11.24
N PRO A 79 -1.33 0.51 12.07
CA PRO A 79 -0.78 -0.35 13.10
C PRO A 79 -1.89 -0.85 14.02
N VAL A 80 -1.77 -2.11 14.44
CA VAL A 80 -2.69 -2.65 15.43
C VAL A 80 -2.24 -2.13 16.79
N THR A 81 -3.05 -1.27 17.38
CA THR A 81 -2.78 -0.85 18.75
C THR A 81 -3.32 -1.96 19.64
N GLY A 82 -2.42 -2.67 20.28
CA GLY A 82 -2.81 -3.70 21.21
C GLY A 82 -3.49 -3.05 22.39
N GLY A 83 -4.73 -3.14 22.44
CA GLY A 83 -5.44 -2.51 23.55
C GLY A 83 -6.77 -3.10 23.66
#